data_31c92cec5801e2d7ec55801b2face983
#
_entry.id   31c92cec5801e2d7ec55801b2face983
#
_cell.length_a   1.000
_cell.length_b   1.000
_cell.length_c   1.000
_cell.angle_alpha   90.00
_cell.angle_beta   90.00
_cell.angle_gamma   90.00
#
_symmetry.space_group_name_H-M   'P 1'
#
loop_
_entity.id
_entity.type
_entity.pdbx_description
1 polymer ?
#
loop_
_entity_poly.entity_id
_entity_poly.type
_entity_poly.pdbx_seq_one_letter_code
_entity_poly.pdbx_strand_id
1 'polypeptide(L)'
;IDTDLLPHSRALPGATLDYTEFIARNRRTVRNVVGILPAAGPRRNEAIVIGAHYDHVGLGGRYSAVPDRTGEIHNGADDNASGTASIIEIAKAAAADPTRFPRTLVFVAFSGEERGLLGSSYYASHPIVPISDTVTMLNLDMVGRLRENRLTVIGGETATEWVEIVDPICATSRVLCTTTGGGFGPSDHTPFYSAG
;
A
#
# COMPACT_ATOMS: atom_id res chain seq x y z
N ILE A 1 -19.00 19.85 19.62
CA ILE A 1 -17.99 19.35 20.58
C ILE A 1 -18.72 18.31 21.40
N ASP A 2 -18.22 17.07 21.38
CA ASP A 2 -18.74 15.99 22.17
C ASP A 2 -18.46 16.27 23.65
N THR A 3 -19.52 16.53 24.43
CA THR A 3 -19.42 16.87 25.85
C THR A 3 -18.93 15.72 26.72
N ASP A 4 -19.01 14.49 26.21
CA ASP A 4 -18.56 13.29 26.93
C ASP A 4 -17.03 13.18 26.94
N LEU A 5 -16.36 13.84 25.98
CA LEU A 5 -14.88 13.90 25.93
C LEU A 5 -14.30 14.99 26.86
N LEU A 6 -15.14 15.90 27.38
CA LEU A 6 -14.71 17.02 28.24
C LEU A 6 -15.57 17.11 29.50
N PRO A 7 -15.51 16.12 30.40
CA PRO A 7 -16.40 16.05 31.57
C PRO A 7 -16.25 17.23 32.55
N HIS A 8 -15.20 18.03 32.40
CA HIS A 8 -14.96 19.24 33.21
C HIS A 8 -15.12 20.54 32.43
N SER A 9 -15.64 20.47 31.17
CA SER A 9 -15.87 21.68 30.39
C SER A 9 -17.01 22.52 30.99
N ARG A 10 -16.81 23.81 31.02
CA ARG A 10 -17.86 24.79 31.43
C ARG A 10 -17.93 25.93 30.44
N ALA A 11 -19.09 26.47 30.24
CA ALA A 11 -19.25 27.70 29.47
C ALA A 11 -18.51 28.84 30.16
N LEU A 12 -17.78 29.63 29.39
CA LEU A 12 -17.11 30.87 29.80
C LEU A 12 -17.77 32.07 29.06
N PRO A 13 -18.93 32.54 29.52
CA PRO A 13 -19.62 33.65 28.88
C PRO A 13 -18.74 34.91 28.83
N GLY A 14 -18.64 35.53 27.65
CA GLY A 14 -17.84 36.74 27.46
C GLY A 14 -16.33 36.51 27.28
N ALA A 15 -15.89 35.25 27.29
CA ALA A 15 -14.50 34.93 26.95
C ALA A 15 -14.32 34.95 25.42
N THR A 16 -13.27 35.59 24.97
CA THR A 16 -12.77 35.54 23.58
C THR A 16 -11.46 34.81 23.54
N LEU A 17 -11.27 33.95 22.53
CA LEU A 17 -10.03 33.27 22.27
C LEU A 17 -9.43 33.83 20.98
N ASP A 18 -8.34 34.56 21.11
CA ASP A 18 -7.51 34.96 19.96
C ASP A 18 -6.36 33.98 19.83
N TYR A 19 -6.25 33.33 18.69
CA TYR A 19 -5.11 32.46 18.40
C TYR A 19 -4.62 32.70 16.99
N THR A 20 -3.32 32.56 16.81
CA THR A 20 -2.69 32.60 15.50
C THR A 20 -2.10 31.24 15.20
N GLU A 21 -2.56 30.61 14.13
CA GLU A 21 -2.00 29.35 13.64
C GLU A 21 -0.96 29.65 12.58
N PHE A 22 0.21 29.06 12.74
CA PHE A 22 1.29 29.13 11.76
C PHE A 22 1.51 27.75 11.11
N ILE A 23 1.17 27.65 9.83
CA ILE A 23 1.39 26.43 9.05
C ILE A 23 2.69 26.55 8.29
N ALA A 24 3.74 25.87 8.76
CA ALA A 24 4.98 25.72 8.02
C ALA A 24 4.85 24.60 6.99
N ARG A 25 4.87 24.95 5.70
CA ARG A 25 4.88 23.96 4.61
C ARG A 25 6.29 23.50 4.32
N ASN A 26 6.62 22.29 4.73
CA ASN A 26 7.87 21.64 4.34
C ASN A 26 7.62 20.74 3.11
N ARG A 27 8.02 21.22 1.93
CA ARG A 27 7.86 20.45 0.68
C ARG A 27 9.09 19.61 0.42
N ARG A 28 8.88 18.34 0.15
CA ARG A 28 9.91 17.38 -0.27
C ARG A 28 9.46 16.72 -1.56
N THR A 29 10.39 16.52 -2.49
CA THR A 29 10.13 15.71 -3.68
C THR A 29 10.46 14.27 -3.37
N VAL A 30 9.49 13.39 -3.54
CA VAL A 30 9.64 11.94 -3.47
C VAL A 30 9.30 11.35 -4.82
N ARG A 31 9.67 10.10 -5.09
CA ARG A 31 9.47 9.45 -6.39
C ARG A 31 8.97 8.04 -6.18
N ASN A 32 7.97 7.65 -6.98
CA ASN A 32 7.73 6.23 -7.21
C ASN A 32 8.77 5.69 -8.18
N VAL A 33 9.17 4.45 -8.01
CA VAL A 33 10.02 3.73 -8.96
C VAL A 33 9.18 2.72 -9.71
N VAL A 34 9.19 2.78 -11.03
CA VAL A 34 8.33 1.93 -11.86
C VAL A 34 9.17 1.11 -12.84
N GLY A 35 8.93 -0.19 -12.84
CA GLY A 35 9.45 -1.14 -13.81
C GLY A 35 8.31 -1.72 -14.63
N ILE A 36 8.51 -1.89 -15.94
CA ILE A 36 7.50 -2.44 -16.84
C ILE A 36 8.06 -3.66 -17.56
N LEU A 37 7.34 -4.76 -17.51
CA LEU A 37 7.55 -5.93 -18.33
C LEU A 37 6.41 -6.01 -19.35
N PRO A 38 6.64 -5.54 -20.59
CA PRO A 38 5.59 -5.50 -21.59
C PRO A 38 5.23 -6.91 -22.06
N ALA A 39 3.93 -7.16 -22.22
CA ALA A 39 3.43 -8.39 -22.81
C ALA A 39 3.42 -8.32 -24.35
N ALA A 40 3.43 -9.50 -24.98
CA ALA A 40 3.12 -9.66 -26.38
C ALA A 40 1.71 -10.25 -26.56
N GLY A 41 1.07 -9.95 -27.71
CA GLY A 41 -0.24 -10.55 -28.02
C GLY A 41 -1.44 -9.65 -27.78
N PRO A 42 -2.67 -10.20 -27.82
CA PRO A 42 -3.90 -9.41 -27.90
C PRO A 42 -4.23 -8.66 -26.60
N ARG A 43 -3.75 -9.13 -25.43
CA ARG A 43 -4.00 -8.50 -24.13
C ARG A 43 -2.84 -7.66 -23.62
N ARG A 44 -1.89 -7.27 -24.49
CA ARG A 44 -0.71 -6.48 -24.11
C ARG A 44 -1.01 -5.10 -23.53
N ASN A 45 -2.20 -4.55 -23.83
CA ASN A 45 -2.63 -3.24 -23.32
C ASN A 45 -3.25 -3.35 -21.92
N GLU A 46 -3.64 -4.55 -21.51
CA GLU A 46 -4.09 -4.78 -20.14
C GLU A 46 -2.88 -4.91 -19.21
N ALA A 47 -2.99 -4.42 -17.99
CA ALA A 47 -1.93 -4.47 -17.01
C ALA A 47 -2.34 -5.16 -15.70
N ILE A 48 -1.33 -5.76 -15.04
CA ILE A 48 -1.38 -6.15 -13.64
C ILE A 48 -0.33 -5.29 -12.93
N VAL A 49 -0.75 -4.51 -11.94
CA VAL A 49 0.15 -3.74 -11.10
C VAL A 49 0.56 -4.57 -9.90
N ILE A 50 1.85 -4.60 -9.59
CA ILE A 50 2.42 -5.29 -8.43
C ILE A 50 3.22 -4.26 -7.65
N GLY A 51 2.79 -3.93 -6.43
CA GLY A 51 3.31 -2.82 -5.68
C GLY A 51 3.73 -3.15 -4.25
N ALA A 52 4.59 -2.30 -3.73
CA ALA A 52 4.98 -2.23 -2.32
C ALA A 52 5.54 -0.83 -2.05
N HIS A 53 5.35 -0.29 -0.86
CA HIS A 53 6.05 0.95 -0.53
C HIS A 53 7.50 0.67 -0.09
N TYR A 54 8.38 1.64 -0.31
CA TYR A 54 9.79 1.53 0.02
C TYR A 54 10.26 2.56 1.06
N ASP A 55 9.38 3.46 1.48
CA ASP A 55 9.62 4.35 2.59
C ASP A 55 9.26 3.69 3.93
N HIS A 56 9.78 4.26 5.00
CA HIS A 56 9.40 3.95 6.38
C HIS A 56 9.52 5.22 7.22
N VAL A 57 9.15 5.16 8.49
CA VAL A 57 9.06 6.33 9.39
C VAL A 57 10.41 6.95 9.79
N GLY A 58 11.54 6.36 9.39
CA GLY A 58 12.88 6.92 9.58
C GLY A 58 13.27 7.03 11.05
N LEU A 59 13.33 8.24 11.58
CA LEU A 59 13.62 8.51 12.99
C LEU A 59 12.36 8.57 13.87
N GLY A 60 11.26 8.00 13.40
CA GLY A 60 10.00 7.94 14.14
C GLY A 60 9.25 9.27 14.18
N GLY A 61 8.45 9.44 15.22
CA GLY A 61 7.61 10.62 15.44
C GLY A 61 6.12 10.31 15.29
N ARG A 62 5.34 11.31 14.92
CA ARG A 62 3.86 11.26 14.91
C ARG A 62 3.26 10.07 14.14
N TYR A 63 3.92 9.62 13.09
CA TYR A 63 3.44 8.55 12.20
C TYR A 63 4.01 7.18 12.57
N SER A 64 4.84 7.11 13.62
CA SER A 64 5.38 5.84 14.12
C SER A 64 4.36 5.13 15.01
N ALA A 65 4.31 3.80 14.90
CA ALA A 65 3.57 2.94 15.84
C ALA A 65 4.12 3.00 17.27
N VAL A 66 5.35 3.52 17.44
CA VAL A 66 6.03 3.72 18.75
C VAL A 66 6.52 5.17 18.85
N PRO A 67 5.61 6.14 19.02
CA PRO A 67 5.93 7.57 18.95
C PRO A 67 6.86 8.06 20.07
N ASP A 68 6.96 7.35 21.17
CA ASP A 68 7.87 7.58 22.28
C ASP A 68 9.34 7.29 21.95
N ARG A 69 9.61 6.56 20.86
CA ARG A 69 10.97 6.29 20.35
C ARG A 69 11.40 7.25 19.24
N THR A 70 10.93 8.48 19.29
CA THR A 70 11.36 9.54 18.35
C THR A 70 12.86 9.82 18.47
N GLY A 71 13.53 9.90 17.32
CA GLY A 71 14.98 10.11 17.23
C GLY A 71 15.78 8.80 17.11
N GLU A 72 15.19 7.66 17.35
CA GLU A 72 15.80 6.36 17.07
C GLU A 72 15.53 5.92 15.62
N ILE A 73 16.44 5.12 15.06
CA ILE A 73 16.24 4.56 13.71
C ILE A 73 15.17 3.44 13.78
N HIS A 74 14.12 3.61 13.04
CA HIS A 74 13.12 2.59 12.77
C HIS A 74 13.51 1.87 11.48
N ASN A 75 13.91 0.60 11.59
CA ASN A 75 14.59 -0.09 10.49
C ASN A 75 13.71 -0.42 9.28
N GLY A 76 12.38 -0.61 9.47
CA GLY A 76 11.46 -0.91 8.38
C GLY A 76 11.73 -2.24 7.65
N ALA A 77 12.29 -3.24 8.34
CA ALA A 77 12.67 -4.50 7.70
C ALA A 77 11.46 -5.29 7.19
N ASP A 78 10.40 -5.37 8.00
CA ASP A 78 9.15 -5.97 7.60
C ASP A 78 8.24 -4.94 6.92
N ASP A 79 8.15 -3.77 7.48
CA ASP A 79 7.40 -2.62 7.02
C ASP A 79 8.34 -1.54 6.44
N ASN A 80 8.62 -1.47 5.09
CA ASN A 80 8.15 -2.48 4.14
C ASN A 80 9.28 -2.90 3.19
N ALA A 81 10.48 -3.13 3.73
CA ALA A 81 11.57 -3.70 2.94
C ALA A 81 11.22 -5.13 2.47
N SER A 82 10.40 -5.86 3.23
CA SER A 82 9.96 -7.22 2.86
C SER A 82 9.11 -7.21 1.58
N GLY A 83 8.14 -6.30 1.47
CA GLY A 83 7.33 -6.12 0.27
C GLY A 83 8.17 -5.64 -0.91
N THR A 84 9.02 -4.64 -0.70
CA THR A 84 9.93 -4.12 -1.73
C THR A 84 10.87 -5.21 -2.27
N ALA A 85 11.48 -6.00 -1.40
CA ALA A 85 12.32 -7.13 -1.83
C ALA A 85 11.52 -8.17 -2.63
N SER A 86 10.30 -8.45 -2.19
CA SER A 86 9.41 -9.42 -2.86
C SER A 86 9.05 -8.96 -4.27
N ILE A 87 8.68 -7.70 -4.51
CA ILE A 87 8.38 -7.22 -5.86
C ILE A 87 9.59 -7.26 -6.78
N ILE A 88 10.80 -7.03 -6.26
CA ILE A 88 12.05 -7.16 -7.03
C ILE A 88 12.28 -8.61 -7.46
N GLU A 89 12.11 -9.57 -6.55
CA GLU A 89 12.29 -10.99 -6.88
C GLU A 89 11.21 -11.50 -7.84
N ILE A 90 9.96 -11.05 -7.69
CA ILE A 90 8.88 -11.36 -8.65
C ILE A 90 9.21 -10.77 -10.02
N ALA A 91 9.71 -9.52 -10.09
CA ALA A 91 10.10 -8.90 -11.35
C ALA A 91 11.24 -9.66 -12.03
N LYS A 92 12.26 -10.10 -11.29
CA LYS A 92 13.36 -10.91 -11.81
C LYS A 92 12.86 -12.26 -12.35
N ALA A 93 12.00 -12.94 -11.59
CA ALA A 93 11.43 -14.22 -12.01
C ALA A 93 10.54 -14.07 -13.26
N ALA A 94 9.75 -13.00 -13.33
CA ALA A 94 8.93 -12.70 -14.50
C ALA A 94 9.77 -12.37 -15.73
N ALA A 95 10.83 -11.59 -15.57
CA ALA A 95 11.75 -11.23 -16.65
C ALA A 95 12.55 -12.42 -17.20
N ALA A 96 12.73 -13.49 -16.43
CA ALA A 96 13.40 -14.70 -16.87
C ALA A 96 12.60 -15.48 -17.96
N ASP A 97 11.27 -15.36 -17.95
CA ASP A 97 10.40 -15.93 -18.99
C ASP A 97 9.18 -15.00 -19.24
N PRO A 98 9.41 -13.91 -19.98
CA PRO A 98 8.35 -12.91 -20.20
C PRO A 98 7.19 -13.42 -21.07
N THR A 99 7.40 -14.53 -21.80
CA THR A 99 6.38 -15.10 -22.69
C THR A 99 5.21 -15.74 -21.94
N ARG A 100 5.39 -16.04 -20.65
CA ARG A 100 4.34 -16.60 -19.80
C ARG A 100 3.20 -15.64 -19.50
N PHE A 101 3.43 -14.34 -19.66
CA PHE A 101 2.47 -13.32 -19.23
C PHE A 101 1.71 -12.74 -20.41
N PRO A 102 0.39 -12.99 -20.51
CA PRO A 102 -0.42 -12.44 -21.58
C PRO A 102 -0.76 -10.94 -21.38
N ARG A 103 -0.50 -10.41 -20.20
CA ARG A 103 -0.72 -9.00 -19.80
C ARG A 103 0.58 -8.35 -19.39
N THR A 104 0.69 -7.06 -19.60
CA THR A 104 1.81 -6.26 -19.13
C THR A 104 1.88 -6.27 -17.60
N LEU A 105 3.07 -6.52 -17.04
CA LEU A 105 3.30 -6.39 -15.60
C LEU A 105 3.93 -5.04 -15.31
N VAL A 106 3.37 -4.33 -14.36
CA VAL A 106 3.86 -3.03 -13.89
C VAL A 106 4.24 -3.18 -12.42
N PHE A 107 5.53 -3.07 -12.14
CA PHE A 107 6.07 -3.14 -10.78
C PHE A 107 6.25 -1.73 -10.26
N VAL A 108 5.73 -1.43 -9.08
CA VAL A 108 5.80 -0.08 -8.52
C VAL A 108 6.29 -0.13 -7.08
N ALA A 109 7.43 0.52 -6.82
CA ALA A 109 7.82 0.85 -5.46
C ALA A 109 7.27 2.25 -5.13
N PHE A 110 6.29 2.31 -4.23
CA PHE A 110 5.64 3.55 -3.84
C PHE A 110 6.44 4.29 -2.77
N SER A 111 6.34 5.61 -2.75
CA SER A 111 6.94 6.45 -1.72
C SER A 111 5.87 7.26 -0.99
N GLY A 112 6.09 7.48 0.31
CA GLY A 112 5.20 8.29 1.13
C GLY A 112 3.92 7.57 1.53
N GLU A 113 3.95 6.26 1.61
CA GLU A 113 2.86 5.44 2.16
C GLU A 113 2.60 5.85 3.60
N GLU A 114 3.64 5.89 4.43
CA GLU A 114 3.65 6.26 5.84
C GLU A 114 3.19 7.71 6.13
N ARG A 115 2.99 8.49 5.08
CA ARG A 115 2.51 9.86 5.12
C ARG A 115 1.10 10.03 4.53
N GLY A 116 0.39 8.92 4.35
CA GLY A 116 -0.98 8.86 3.86
C GLY A 116 -1.08 8.48 2.40
N LEU A 117 -0.41 7.41 1.98
CA LEU A 117 -0.53 6.79 0.65
C LEU A 117 -0.22 7.76 -0.51
N LEU A 118 0.76 8.66 -0.32
CA LEU A 118 1.01 9.74 -1.28
C LEU A 118 1.43 9.22 -2.65
N GLY A 119 2.31 8.22 -2.68
CA GLY A 119 2.84 7.66 -3.91
C GLY A 119 1.80 6.88 -4.72
N SER A 120 1.06 6.02 -4.07
CA SER A 120 -0.01 5.25 -4.72
C SER A 120 -1.19 6.12 -5.15
N SER A 121 -1.56 7.12 -4.34
CA SER A 121 -2.58 8.11 -4.72
C SER A 121 -2.15 8.93 -5.95
N TYR A 122 -0.86 9.31 -6.01
CA TYR A 122 -0.33 10.00 -7.18
C TYR A 122 -0.35 9.07 -8.40
N TYR A 123 0.08 7.82 -8.25
CA TYR A 123 0.07 6.86 -9.36
C TYR A 123 -1.35 6.59 -9.85
N ALA A 124 -2.31 6.36 -8.97
CA ALA A 124 -3.71 6.11 -9.35
C ALA A 124 -4.33 7.27 -10.12
N SER A 125 -3.92 8.53 -9.81
CA SER A 125 -4.37 9.72 -10.54
C SER A 125 -3.54 10.04 -11.80
N HIS A 126 -2.33 9.50 -11.93
CA HIS A 126 -1.43 9.70 -13.08
C HIS A 126 -0.81 8.36 -13.51
N PRO A 127 -1.63 7.37 -13.87
CA PRO A 127 -1.14 6.02 -14.12
C PRO A 127 -0.38 5.94 -15.44
N ILE A 128 0.63 5.05 -15.49
CA ILE A 128 1.38 4.76 -16.74
C ILE A 128 0.51 3.92 -17.69
N VAL A 129 -0.26 2.98 -17.15
CA VAL A 129 -1.33 2.28 -17.87
C VAL A 129 -2.65 2.77 -17.28
N PRO A 130 -3.63 3.17 -18.09
CA PRO A 130 -4.91 3.64 -17.58
C PRO A 130 -5.53 2.68 -16.55
N ILE A 131 -6.18 3.21 -15.53
CA ILE A 131 -6.85 2.37 -14.51
C ILE A 131 -7.89 1.46 -15.18
N SER A 132 -8.61 1.94 -16.19
CA SER A 132 -9.56 1.15 -16.98
C SER A 132 -8.94 -0.09 -17.66
N ASP A 133 -7.64 -0.06 -17.92
CA ASP A 133 -6.88 -1.15 -18.53
C ASP A 133 -6.07 -1.93 -17.50
N THR A 134 -6.12 -1.51 -16.23
CA THR A 134 -5.48 -2.20 -15.11
C THR A 134 -6.45 -3.23 -14.55
N VAL A 135 -6.18 -4.50 -14.83
CA VAL A 135 -7.06 -5.62 -14.46
C VAL A 135 -7.10 -5.83 -12.95
N THR A 136 -5.95 -5.66 -12.29
CA THR A 136 -5.82 -5.78 -10.84
C THR A 136 -4.55 -5.12 -10.33
N MET A 137 -4.56 -4.81 -9.04
CA MET A 137 -3.38 -4.38 -8.29
C MET A 137 -3.13 -5.35 -7.13
N LEU A 138 -1.93 -5.86 -7.06
CA LEU A 138 -1.44 -6.72 -5.97
C LEU A 138 -0.48 -5.92 -5.12
N ASN A 139 -0.81 -5.72 -3.86
CA ASN A 139 0.02 -4.99 -2.91
C ASN A 139 0.68 -5.94 -1.91
N LEU A 140 1.99 -5.78 -1.71
CA LEU A 140 2.76 -6.55 -0.75
C LEU A 140 3.23 -5.63 0.36
N ASP A 141 2.68 -5.86 1.55
CA ASP A 141 2.99 -5.07 2.72
C ASP A 141 3.14 -5.98 3.94
N MET A 142 4.26 -5.81 4.65
CA MET A 142 4.61 -6.59 5.84
C MET A 142 4.57 -8.12 5.62
N VAL A 143 5.13 -8.58 4.50
CA VAL A 143 5.13 -10.00 4.10
C VAL A 143 6.32 -10.80 4.66
N GLY A 144 7.18 -10.18 5.45
CA GLY A 144 8.40 -10.79 6.00
C GLY A 144 8.21 -11.59 7.28
N ARG A 145 7.06 -11.49 7.94
CA ARG A 145 6.76 -12.16 9.21
C ARG A 145 5.60 -13.13 9.11
N LEU A 146 5.83 -14.27 8.49
CA LEU A 146 4.85 -15.33 8.38
C LEU A 146 4.74 -16.12 9.70
N ARG A 147 4.01 -15.59 10.68
CA ARG A 147 3.80 -16.24 11.97
C ARG A 147 2.82 -17.41 11.82
N GLU A 148 3.18 -18.57 12.34
CA GLU A 148 2.35 -19.78 12.29
C GLU A 148 1.91 -20.14 10.85
N ASN A 149 2.69 -19.78 9.85
CA ASN A 149 2.36 -19.92 8.42
C ASN A 149 1.04 -19.24 8.01
N ARG A 150 0.64 -18.16 8.69
CA ARG A 150 -0.59 -17.43 8.40
C ARG A 150 -0.32 -16.21 7.52
N LEU A 151 -1.13 -16.07 6.48
CA LEU A 151 -1.14 -14.92 5.58
C LEU A 151 -2.56 -14.38 5.48
N THR A 152 -2.71 -13.07 5.61
CA THR A 152 -3.99 -12.40 5.34
C THR A 152 -3.96 -11.79 3.94
N VAL A 153 -4.95 -12.13 3.13
CA VAL A 153 -5.20 -11.55 1.82
C VAL A 153 -6.41 -10.63 1.95
N ILE A 154 -6.16 -9.32 1.90
CA ILE A 154 -7.22 -8.29 1.98
C ILE A 154 -7.72 -7.99 0.57
N GLY A 155 -9.01 -7.75 0.43
CA GLY A 155 -9.62 -7.44 -0.87
C GLY A 155 -10.28 -8.66 -1.55
N GLY A 156 -10.41 -9.78 -0.85
CA GLY A 156 -11.03 -10.99 -1.40
C GLY A 156 -12.49 -10.82 -1.84
N GLU A 157 -13.19 -9.81 -1.34
CA GLU A 157 -14.56 -9.49 -1.72
C GLU A 157 -14.66 -8.55 -2.93
N THR A 158 -13.52 -8.10 -3.48
CA THR A 158 -13.50 -7.20 -4.65
C THR A 158 -13.79 -7.91 -5.96
N ALA A 159 -13.60 -9.24 -6.01
CA ALA A 159 -14.00 -10.09 -7.13
C ALA A 159 -14.23 -11.51 -6.63
N THR A 160 -15.19 -12.20 -7.23
CA THR A 160 -15.55 -13.59 -6.86
C THR A 160 -14.44 -14.59 -7.17
N GLU A 161 -13.61 -14.29 -8.16
CA GLU A 161 -12.49 -15.11 -8.63
C GLU A 161 -11.34 -15.20 -7.63
N TRP A 162 -11.24 -14.27 -6.68
CA TRP A 162 -10.11 -14.24 -5.74
C TRP A 162 -10.00 -15.52 -4.91
N VAL A 163 -11.11 -16.04 -4.43
CA VAL A 163 -11.14 -17.29 -3.64
C VAL A 163 -10.63 -18.46 -4.50
N GLU A 164 -11.11 -18.54 -5.76
CA GLU A 164 -10.73 -19.61 -6.69
C GLU A 164 -9.25 -19.56 -7.08
N ILE A 165 -8.63 -18.35 -7.08
CA ILE A 165 -7.22 -18.14 -7.39
C ILE A 165 -6.35 -18.38 -6.15
N VAL A 166 -6.71 -17.81 -5.01
CA VAL A 166 -5.86 -17.76 -3.81
C VAL A 166 -5.84 -19.09 -3.08
N ASP A 167 -6.99 -19.72 -2.86
CA ASP A 167 -7.09 -20.92 -2.03
C ASP A 167 -6.23 -22.10 -2.54
N PRO A 168 -6.20 -22.43 -3.84
CA PRO A 168 -5.33 -23.49 -4.33
C PRO A 168 -3.83 -23.17 -4.18
N ILE A 169 -3.45 -21.89 -4.35
CA ILE A 169 -2.07 -21.44 -4.18
C ILE A 169 -1.64 -21.59 -2.73
N CYS A 170 -2.48 -21.17 -1.79
CA CYS A 170 -2.24 -21.27 -0.37
C CYS A 170 -2.11 -22.74 0.08
N ALA A 171 -3.01 -23.60 -0.37
CA ALA A 171 -2.98 -25.02 -0.08
C ALA A 171 -1.68 -25.69 -0.58
N THR A 172 -1.23 -25.34 -1.78
CA THR A 172 0.00 -25.86 -2.37
C THR A 172 1.24 -25.35 -1.67
N SER A 173 1.23 -24.07 -1.24
CA SER A 173 2.34 -23.41 -0.57
C SER A 173 2.46 -23.74 0.92
N ARG A 174 1.51 -24.51 1.47
CA ARG A 174 1.40 -24.81 2.90
C ARG A 174 1.26 -23.55 3.79
N VAL A 175 0.66 -22.51 3.22
CA VAL A 175 0.36 -21.27 3.93
C VAL A 175 -1.11 -21.25 4.30
N LEU A 176 -1.41 -20.90 5.53
CA LEU A 176 -2.78 -20.74 6.01
C LEU A 176 -3.26 -19.34 5.65
N CYS A 177 -3.91 -19.23 4.49
CA CYS A 177 -4.44 -17.95 4.05
C CYS A 177 -5.81 -17.69 4.68
N THR A 178 -6.04 -16.42 5.01
CA THR A 178 -7.36 -15.89 5.31
C THR A 178 -7.64 -14.80 4.29
N THR A 179 -8.57 -15.06 3.39
CA THR A 179 -9.03 -14.08 2.40
C THR A 179 -10.22 -13.33 2.99
N THR A 180 -10.16 -12.01 3.03
CA THR A 180 -11.15 -11.21 3.75
C THR A 180 -11.27 -9.80 3.19
N GLY A 181 -12.41 -9.16 3.45
CA GLY A 181 -12.65 -7.72 3.28
C GLY A 181 -12.77 -7.23 1.85
N GLY A 182 -13.27 -6.00 1.74
CA GLY A 182 -13.30 -5.24 0.50
C GLY A 182 -11.95 -4.62 0.14
N GLY A 183 -11.97 -3.74 -0.86
CA GLY A 183 -10.74 -3.12 -1.38
C GLY A 183 -10.20 -1.94 -0.59
N PHE A 184 -10.84 -1.56 0.52
CA PHE A 184 -10.32 -0.53 1.43
C PHE A 184 -9.48 -1.14 2.53
N GLY A 185 -8.34 -0.51 2.80
CA GLY A 185 -7.42 -0.93 3.85
C GLY A 185 -6.30 0.09 4.07
N PRO A 186 -5.43 -0.13 5.04
CA PRO A 186 -4.41 0.85 5.44
C PRO A 186 -3.13 0.77 4.60
N SER A 187 -3.21 0.46 3.30
CA SER A 187 -2.03 0.36 2.43
C SER A 187 -2.33 0.75 0.98
N ASP A 188 -1.33 0.68 0.12
CA ASP A 188 -1.27 1.24 -1.25
C ASP A 188 -2.31 0.69 -2.24
N HIS A 189 -3.02 -0.39 -1.93
CA HIS A 189 -4.14 -0.90 -2.74
C HIS A 189 -5.37 0.03 -2.70
N THR A 190 -5.56 0.76 -1.61
CA THR A 190 -6.75 1.60 -1.39
C THR A 190 -6.96 2.68 -2.45
N PRO A 191 -5.95 3.45 -2.89
CA PRO A 191 -6.12 4.42 -3.98
C PRO A 191 -6.53 3.80 -5.30
N PHE A 192 -6.06 2.60 -5.62
CA PHE A 192 -6.47 1.88 -6.83
C PHE A 192 -7.93 1.47 -6.76
N TYR A 193 -8.35 0.88 -5.65
CA TYR A 193 -9.74 0.50 -5.44
C TYR A 193 -10.69 1.72 -5.49
N SER A 194 -10.24 2.86 -5.00
CA SER A 194 -11.01 4.11 -5.05
C SER A 194 -11.12 4.68 -6.46
N ALA A 195 -10.20 4.33 -7.34
CA ALA A 195 -10.17 4.81 -8.72
C ALA A 195 -10.96 3.91 -9.70
N GLY A 196 -11.44 2.73 -9.27
CA GLY A 196 -12.29 1.81 -10.02
C GLY A 196 -11.66 0.46 -10.22
#